data_4db2040f539ccb9cef03a93a4f03f998
#
_entry.id   4db2040f539ccb9cef03a93a4f03f998
#
_cell.length_a   1.000
_cell.length_b   1.000
_cell.length_c   1.000
_cell.angle_alpha   90.00
_cell.angle_beta   90.00
_cell.angle_gamma   90.00
#
_symmetry.space_group_name_H-M   'P 1'
#
loop_
_entity.id
_entity.type
_entity.pdbx_description
1 polymer ?
#
loop_
_entity_poly.entity_id
_entity_poly.type
_entity_poly.pdbx_seq_one_letter_code
_entity_poly.pdbx_strand_id
1 'polypeptide(L)'
;YRAADKAAALGADALIVADTAVMAHCRREHPGLRLHLSVQASATTHAAIEFYRQRYGIQRAVLPRVLTVQQVAQVVRQSQVDIEVFGFGSLCVMVEGRCTLSSWVTGQSPNNAGVCSPPGAVRWSETPDGGVDAELGGMLIDHYEPTESRAYPTLCKGRFMVDGRRGYALESPTSLNTLALLPELIAMGVAAIKIEGRQRSAAYVEQVTRVWRQAIDRAAADPARFDVAPAEVAALARHAEGQQHTLGAYERPWR
;
A
#
# COMPACT_ATOMS: atom_id res chain seq x y z
N TYR A 1 -9.57 18.17 12.02
CA TYR A 1 -10.92 18.48 11.52
C TYR A 1 -10.87 19.34 10.26
N ARG A 2 -10.08 20.46 10.22
CA ARG A 2 -10.01 21.40 9.09
C ARG A 2 -9.80 20.75 7.72
N ALA A 3 -9.02 19.65 7.63
CA ALA A 3 -8.83 18.93 6.39
C ALA A 3 -10.10 18.18 5.95
N ALA A 4 -10.85 17.63 6.89
CA ALA A 4 -12.11 16.96 6.62
C ALA A 4 -13.19 17.97 6.18
N ASP A 5 -13.27 19.12 6.87
CA ASP A 5 -14.20 20.20 6.53
C ASP A 5 -13.91 20.75 5.12
N LYS A 6 -12.61 20.92 4.80
CA LYS A 6 -12.19 21.36 3.46
C LYS A 6 -12.54 20.32 2.39
N ALA A 7 -12.35 19.02 2.65
CA ALA A 7 -12.71 17.96 1.71
C ALA A 7 -14.23 17.96 1.42
N ALA A 8 -15.04 18.09 2.47
CA ALA A 8 -16.50 18.21 2.33
C ALA A 8 -16.90 19.47 1.52
N ALA A 9 -16.31 20.63 1.82
CA ALA A 9 -16.58 21.88 1.10
C ALA A 9 -16.16 21.83 -0.37
N LEU A 10 -15.14 21.04 -0.71
CA LEU A 10 -14.69 20.82 -2.10
C LEU A 10 -15.51 19.75 -2.84
N GLY A 11 -16.51 19.15 -2.20
CA GLY A 11 -17.38 18.15 -2.83
C GLY A 11 -16.71 16.79 -3.01
N ALA A 12 -15.80 16.40 -2.12
CA ALA A 12 -15.23 15.05 -2.16
C ALA A 12 -16.33 13.99 -2.01
N ASP A 13 -16.32 12.95 -2.85
CA ASP A 13 -17.30 11.86 -2.82
C ASP A 13 -17.14 10.97 -1.58
N ALA A 14 -15.92 10.81 -1.09
CA ALA A 14 -15.61 10.01 0.08
C ALA A 14 -14.30 10.48 0.74
N LEU A 15 -14.16 10.19 2.02
CA LEU A 15 -12.94 10.45 2.78
C LEU A 15 -12.40 9.14 3.37
N ILE A 16 -11.14 8.83 3.09
CA ILE A 16 -10.43 7.70 3.71
C ILE A 16 -9.88 8.18 5.05
N VAL A 17 -10.30 7.56 6.16
CA VAL A 17 -9.99 8.00 7.52
C VAL A 17 -9.55 6.83 8.39
N ALA A 18 -8.55 7.07 9.25
CA ALA A 18 -8.13 6.13 10.30
C ALA A 18 -8.45 6.64 11.71
N ASP A 19 -8.40 7.95 11.90
CA ASP A 19 -8.58 8.59 13.21
C ASP A 19 -10.06 8.63 13.61
N THR A 20 -10.35 8.09 14.80
CA THR A 20 -11.72 7.97 15.31
C THR A 20 -12.36 9.31 15.68
N ALA A 21 -11.56 10.30 16.10
CA ALA A 21 -12.08 11.64 16.39
C ALA A 21 -12.46 12.36 15.08
N VAL A 22 -11.69 12.17 14.00
CA VAL A 22 -12.03 12.68 12.66
C VAL A 22 -13.28 12.00 12.14
N MET A 23 -13.42 10.66 12.28
CA MET A 23 -14.64 9.94 11.88
C MET A 23 -15.88 10.46 12.64
N ALA A 24 -15.76 10.64 13.97
CA ALA A 24 -16.85 11.18 14.78
C ALA A 24 -17.23 12.61 14.36
N HIS A 25 -16.24 13.45 14.04
CA HIS A 25 -16.45 14.80 13.52
C HIS A 25 -17.20 14.76 12.18
N CYS A 26 -16.72 13.98 11.21
CA CYS A 26 -17.37 13.85 9.90
C CYS A 26 -18.82 13.37 10.02
N ARG A 27 -19.08 12.37 10.88
CA ARG A 27 -20.43 11.86 11.08
C ARG A 27 -21.39 12.92 11.61
N ARG A 28 -20.90 13.82 12.48
CA ARG A 28 -21.73 14.87 13.08
C ARG A 28 -21.90 16.08 12.16
N GLU A 29 -20.80 16.57 11.57
CA GLU A 29 -20.80 17.83 10.80
C GLU A 29 -21.07 17.62 9.30
N HIS A 30 -20.71 16.45 8.77
CA HIS A 30 -20.79 16.13 7.33
C HIS A 30 -21.47 14.77 7.10
N PRO A 31 -22.75 14.58 7.50
CA PRO A 31 -23.43 13.26 7.46
C PRO A 31 -23.60 12.71 6.03
N GLY A 32 -23.53 13.55 5.01
CA GLY A 32 -23.57 13.15 3.60
C GLY A 32 -22.22 12.70 3.03
N LEU A 33 -21.10 12.94 3.73
CA LEU A 33 -19.78 12.54 3.27
C LEU A 33 -19.54 11.07 3.57
N ARG A 34 -19.28 10.26 2.55
CA ARG A 34 -18.98 8.83 2.71
C ARG A 34 -17.64 8.64 3.41
N LEU A 35 -17.59 7.74 4.38
CA LEU A 35 -16.36 7.39 5.09
C LEU A 35 -15.87 6.01 4.69
N HIS A 36 -14.61 5.95 4.28
CA HIS A 36 -13.90 4.70 4.02
C HIS A 36 -12.85 4.49 5.12
N LEU A 37 -12.90 3.32 5.76
CA LEU A 37 -11.93 2.95 6.79
C LEU A 37 -10.56 2.73 6.16
N SER A 38 -9.59 3.54 6.57
CA SER A 38 -8.21 3.38 6.11
C SER A 38 -7.59 2.08 6.64
N VAL A 39 -6.70 1.49 5.85
CA VAL A 39 -5.83 0.40 6.30
C VAL A 39 -5.05 0.74 7.57
N GLN A 40 -4.78 2.00 7.83
CA GLN A 40 -4.11 2.48 9.07
C GLN A 40 -4.92 2.25 10.34
N ALA A 41 -6.22 1.96 10.25
CA ALA A 41 -7.04 1.53 11.37
C ALA A 41 -6.79 0.05 11.75
N SER A 42 -6.05 -0.69 10.93
CA SER A 42 -5.63 -2.09 11.16
C SER A 42 -6.79 -3.04 11.45
N ALA A 43 -7.95 -2.83 10.82
CA ALA A 43 -9.10 -3.70 10.95
C ALA A 43 -8.91 -4.96 10.11
N THR A 44 -8.67 -6.09 10.78
CA THR A 44 -8.39 -7.40 10.17
C THR A 44 -9.55 -8.38 10.26
N THR A 45 -10.60 -8.02 10.99
CA THR A 45 -11.76 -8.90 11.23
C THR A 45 -13.07 -8.18 10.90
N HIS A 46 -14.10 -8.94 10.52
CA HIS A 46 -15.44 -8.39 10.33
C HIS A 46 -15.98 -7.70 11.58
N ALA A 47 -15.66 -8.22 12.79
CA ALA A 47 -16.10 -7.62 14.05
C ALA A 47 -15.51 -6.22 14.27
N ALA A 48 -14.22 -6.03 13.95
CA ALA A 48 -13.60 -4.71 13.99
C ALA A 48 -14.23 -3.75 12.96
N ILE A 49 -14.46 -4.23 11.74
CA ILE A 49 -15.10 -3.44 10.68
C ILE A 49 -16.54 -3.06 11.08
N GLU A 50 -17.29 -4.01 11.66
CA GLU A 50 -18.66 -3.77 12.13
C GLU A 50 -18.72 -2.73 13.25
N PHE A 51 -17.75 -2.77 14.20
CA PHE A 51 -17.62 -1.72 15.20
C PHE A 51 -17.50 -0.32 14.56
N TYR A 52 -16.61 -0.17 13.57
CA TYR A 52 -16.45 1.10 12.86
C TYR A 52 -17.71 1.47 12.07
N ARG A 53 -18.38 0.52 11.45
CA ARG A 53 -19.64 0.74 10.73
C ARG A 53 -20.73 1.28 11.67
N GLN A 54 -20.96 0.61 12.77
CA GLN A 54 -22.00 1.00 13.73
C GLN A 54 -21.69 2.34 14.41
N ARG A 55 -20.43 2.52 14.78
CA ARG A 55 -20.03 3.72 15.53
C ARG A 55 -19.87 4.96 14.66
N TYR A 56 -19.34 4.82 13.46
CA TYR A 56 -18.93 5.95 12.60
C TYR A 56 -19.62 5.96 11.23
N GLY A 57 -20.36 4.94 10.87
CA GLY A 57 -21.08 4.88 9.59
C GLY A 57 -20.17 4.70 8.39
N ILE A 58 -19.04 4.01 8.53
CA ILE A 58 -18.17 3.69 7.39
C ILE A 58 -18.94 2.84 6.37
N GLN A 59 -18.63 3.04 5.09
CA GLN A 59 -19.29 2.34 3.97
C GLN A 59 -18.33 1.43 3.21
N ARG A 60 -17.01 1.59 3.42
CA ARG A 60 -15.97 0.74 2.85
C ARG A 60 -14.85 0.57 3.86
N ALA A 61 -14.17 -0.58 3.82
CA ALA A 61 -12.97 -0.85 4.60
C ALA A 61 -11.84 -1.35 3.71
N VAL A 62 -10.65 -0.75 3.86
CA VAL A 62 -9.40 -1.20 3.21
C VAL A 62 -8.71 -2.21 4.11
N LEU A 63 -8.56 -3.46 3.65
CA LEU A 63 -7.91 -4.50 4.41
C LEU A 63 -6.38 -4.39 4.37
N PRO A 64 -5.69 -4.69 5.48
CA PRO A 64 -4.23 -4.73 5.51
C PRO A 64 -3.68 -5.94 4.74
N ARG A 65 -2.42 -5.83 4.29
CA ARG A 65 -1.72 -6.82 3.46
C ARG A 65 -1.19 -8.03 4.25
N VAL A 66 -1.82 -8.36 5.37
CA VAL A 66 -1.42 -9.45 6.27
C VAL A 66 -2.39 -10.64 6.25
N LEU A 67 -3.50 -10.52 5.53
CA LEU A 67 -4.55 -11.53 5.47
C LEU A 67 -4.31 -12.50 4.31
N THR A 68 -4.58 -13.78 4.56
CA THR A 68 -4.65 -14.79 3.49
C THR A 68 -5.90 -14.61 2.64
N VAL A 69 -5.94 -15.22 1.46
CA VAL A 69 -7.13 -15.20 0.58
C VAL A 69 -8.37 -15.72 1.33
N GLN A 70 -8.22 -16.79 2.10
CA GLN A 70 -9.32 -17.39 2.87
C GLN A 70 -9.84 -16.44 3.97
N GLN A 71 -8.94 -15.71 4.64
CA GLN A 71 -9.31 -14.71 5.63
C GLN A 71 -10.02 -13.51 4.98
N VAL A 72 -9.55 -13.04 3.83
CA VAL A 72 -10.23 -12.00 3.04
C VAL A 72 -11.63 -12.47 2.66
N ALA A 73 -11.79 -13.69 2.12
CA ALA A 73 -13.09 -14.25 1.78
C ALA A 73 -14.03 -14.32 2.99
N GLN A 74 -13.52 -14.68 4.16
CA GLN A 74 -14.32 -14.68 5.40
C GLN A 74 -14.77 -13.28 5.78
N VAL A 75 -13.88 -12.30 5.74
CA VAL A 75 -14.22 -10.90 6.05
C VAL A 75 -15.27 -10.38 5.07
N VAL A 76 -15.10 -10.61 3.76
CA VAL A 76 -16.06 -10.18 2.73
C VAL A 76 -17.45 -10.77 3.00
N ARG A 77 -17.54 -12.09 3.24
CA ARG A 77 -18.84 -12.76 3.50
C ARG A 77 -19.58 -12.25 4.74
N GLN A 78 -18.84 -11.78 5.75
CA GLN A 78 -19.39 -11.38 7.04
C GLN A 78 -19.56 -9.87 7.21
N SER A 79 -18.98 -9.07 6.32
CA SER A 79 -19.05 -7.61 6.38
C SER A 79 -20.28 -7.07 5.69
N GLN A 80 -20.82 -5.96 6.24
CA GLN A 80 -21.94 -5.21 5.67
C GLN A 80 -21.47 -3.91 4.97
N VAL A 81 -20.18 -3.80 4.70
CA VAL A 81 -19.57 -2.69 3.98
C VAL A 81 -18.76 -3.23 2.81
N ASP A 82 -18.51 -2.39 1.84
CA ASP A 82 -17.59 -2.71 0.75
C ASP A 82 -16.22 -3.06 1.27
N ILE A 83 -15.59 -4.09 0.72
CA ILE A 83 -14.22 -4.45 1.03
C ILE A 83 -13.30 -4.07 -0.12
N GLU A 84 -12.24 -3.35 0.21
CA GLU A 84 -11.16 -2.96 -0.70
C GLU A 84 -9.87 -3.66 -0.29
N VAL A 85 -9.17 -4.25 -1.25
CA VAL A 85 -7.90 -4.96 -1.03
C VAL A 85 -6.77 -4.38 -1.88
N PHE A 86 -5.53 -4.50 -1.41
CA PHE A 86 -4.38 -4.09 -2.21
C PHE A 86 -4.14 -5.07 -3.36
N GLY A 87 -3.93 -4.52 -4.55
CA GLY A 87 -3.61 -5.28 -5.77
C GLY A 87 -2.16 -5.16 -6.17
N PHE A 88 -1.59 -3.96 -6.11
CA PHE A 88 -0.23 -3.70 -6.55
C PHE A 88 0.46 -2.61 -5.74
N GLY A 89 1.75 -2.82 -5.46
CA GLY A 89 2.64 -1.83 -4.85
C GLY A 89 3.53 -2.38 -3.76
N SER A 90 4.19 -1.49 -3.03
CA SER A 90 5.10 -1.82 -1.94
C SER A 90 4.46 -2.69 -0.87
N LEU A 91 5.24 -3.62 -0.33
CA LEU A 91 4.93 -4.27 0.94
C LEU A 91 5.39 -3.41 2.12
N CYS A 92 4.84 -3.66 3.30
CA CYS A 92 5.20 -2.98 4.53
C CYS A 92 5.42 -3.99 5.66
N VAL A 93 6.58 -3.93 6.31
CA VAL A 93 6.94 -4.79 7.45
C VAL A 93 6.33 -4.34 8.77
N MET A 94 5.74 -3.14 8.79
CA MET A 94 5.17 -2.52 9.99
C MET A 94 3.65 -2.42 9.87
N VAL A 95 3.01 -2.15 11.01
CA VAL A 95 1.61 -1.70 11.00
C VAL A 95 1.51 -0.42 10.17
N GLU A 96 0.67 -0.42 9.16
CA GLU A 96 0.60 0.63 8.16
C GLU A 96 0.32 2.01 8.78
N GLY A 97 1.15 3.00 8.40
CA GLY A 97 1.11 4.35 8.94
C GLY A 97 1.72 4.52 10.34
N ARG A 98 2.16 3.45 11.00
CA ARG A 98 2.76 3.47 12.35
C ARG A 98 4.19 2.93 12.35
N CYS A 99 4.98 3.33 11.37
CA CYS A 99 6.35 2.87 11.23
C CYS A 99 7.27 3.59 12.21
N THR A 100 7.68 2.90 13.26
CA THR A 100 8.67 3.41 14.24
C THR A 100 10.05 3.58 13.63
N LEU A 101 10.44 2.72 12.67
CA LEU A 101 11.72 2.83 11.95
C LEU A 101 11.82 4.16 11.21
N SER A 102 10.80 4.48 10.41
CA SER A 102 10.75 5.74 9.67
C SER A 102 10.67 6.94 10.60
N SER A 103 9.84 6.88 11.65
CA SER A 103 9.70 7.96 12.63
C SER A 103 11.01 8.25 13.34
N TRP A 104 11.75 7.20 13.69
CA TRP A 104 13.04 7.33 14.36
C TRP A 104 14.10 8.00 13.46
N VAL A 105 14.25 7.53 12.22
CA VAL A 105 15.30 8.02 11.33
C VAL A 105 14.99 9.41 10.75
N THR A 106 13.70 9.74 10.53
CA THR A 106 13.32 11.01 9.90
C THR A 106 12.88 12.08 10.89
N GLY A 107 12.60 11.70 12.15
CA GLY A 107 11.96 12.57 13.12
C GLY A 107 10.48 12.88 12.81
N GLN A 108 9.88 12.22 11.81
CA GLN A 108 8.52 12.47 11.35
C GLN A 108 7.70 11.17 11.31
N SER A 109 6.47 11.24 11.82
CA SER A 109 5.56 10.09 11.72
C SER A 109 5.02 9.93 10.29
N PRO A 110 5.10 8.74 9.68
CA PRO A 110 4.48 8.47 8.38
C PRO A 110 2.97 8.70 8.39
N ASN A 111 2.34 8.58 9.55
CA ASN A 111 0.91 8.86 9.72
C ASN A 111 0.59 10.35 9.48
N ASN A 112 1.48 11.25 9.89
CA ASN A 112 1.31 12.70 9.69
C ASN A 112 1.89 13.16 8.36
N ALA A 113 3.11 12.72 8.04
CA ALA A 113 3.79 13.10 6.80
C ALA A 113 3.18 12.41 5.55
N GLY A 114 2.47 11.31 5.75
CA GLY A 114 1.84 10.53 4.68
C GLY A 114 2.79 9.61 3.91
N VAL A 115 4.10 9.62 4.21
CA VAL A 115 5.15 8.86 3.52
C VAL A 115 6.21 8.37 4.50
N CYS A 116 6.85 7.24 4.18
CA CYS A 116 7.92 6.67 5.00
C CYS A 116 9.24 7.43 4.87
N SER A 117 9.48 8.03 3.71
CA SER A 117 10.72 8.74 3.40
C SER A 117 10.39 10.11 2.83
N PRO A 118 10.14 11.11 3.70
CA PRO A 118 9.85 12.48 3.27
C PRO A 118 11.03 13.02 2.45
N PRO A 119 10.78 13.75 1.33
CA PRO A 119 11.85 14.24 0.46
C PRO A 119 12.91 15.09 1.19
N GLY A 120 12.51 15.86 2.18
CA GLY A 120 13.43 16.68 2.98
C GLY A 120 14.40 15.89 3.89
N ALA A 121 14.13 14.59 4.12
CA ALA A 121 15.00 13.70 4.87
C ALA A 121 15.89 12.86 3.97
N VAL A 122 15.70 12.89 2.64
CA VAL A 122 16.46 12.09 1.67
C VAL A 122 17.64 12.90 1.15
N ARG A 123 18.83 12.29 1.12
CA ARG A 123 20.02 12.81 0.48
C ARG A 123 20.63 11.78 -0.46
N TRP A 124 21.13 12.25 -1.59
CA TRP A 124 21.91 11.48 -2.55
C TRP A 124 23.28 12.12 -2.68
N SER A 125 24.34 11.35 -2.56
CA SER A 125 25.73 11.85 -2.62
C SER A 125 26.55 10.95 -3.55
N GLU A 126 27.21 11.56 -4.54
CA GLU A 126 28.16 10.85 -5.38
C GLU A 126 29.40 10.46 -4.56
N THR A 127 29.90 9.27 -4.79
CA THR A 127 31.09 8.73 -4.12
C THR A 127 32.30 8.74 -5.06
N PRO A 128 33.55 8.74 -4.53
CA PRO A 128 34.78 8.84 -5.35
C PRO A 128 34.94 7.71 -6.37
N ASP A 129 34.30 6.56 -6.16
CA ASP A 129 34.29 5.41 -7.07
C ASP A 129 33.25 5.53 -8.18
N GLY A 130 32.51 6.65 -8.24
CA GLY A 130 31.44 6.91 -9.19
C GLY A 130 30.09 6.31 -8.81
N GLY A 131 30.00 5.68 -7.65
CA GLY A 131 28.75 5.20 -7.06
C GLY A 131 27.90 6.32 -6.46
N VAL A 132 26.81 5.95 -5.81
CA VAL A 132 25.91 6.91 -5.14
C VAL A 132 25.43 6.36 -3.82
N ASP A 133 25.65 7.12 -2.77
CA ASP A 133 25.08 6.88 -1.46
C ASP A 133 23.66 7.44 -1.35
N ALA A 134 22.74 6.65 -0.84
CA ALA A 134 21.38 7.05 -0.50
C ALA A 134 21.21 7.12 1.01
N GLU A 135 20.90 8.29 1.52
CA GLU A 135 20.69 8.53 2.95
C GLU A 135 19.25 8.91 3.25
N LEU A 136 18.79 8.54 4.43
CA LEU A 136 17.51 8.96 5.00
C LEU A 136 17.75 9.47 6.42
N GLY A 137 17.44 10.74 6.69
CA GLY A 137 17.67 11.36 7.99
C GLY A 137 19.14 11.35 8.44
N GLY A 138 20.07 11.36 7.51
CA GLY A 138 21.53 11.28 7.77
C GLY A 138 22.05 9.86 8.02
N MET A 139 21.21 8.84 7.91
CA MET A 139 21.62 7.43 7.96
C MET A 139 21.82 6.89 6.54
N LEU A 140 22.97 6.26 6.27
CA LEU A 140 23.21 5.55 5.03
C LEU A 140 22.25 4.35 4.92
N ILE A 141 21.39 4.38 3.90
CA ILE A 141 20.42 3.32 3.63
C ILE A 141 20.97 2.34 2.61
N ASP A 142 21.65 2.85 1.59
CA ASP A 142 22.22 2.04 0.55
C ASP A 142 23.36 2.76 -0.17
N HIS A 143 24.24 1.97 -0.76
CA HIS A 143 25.24 2.44 -1.71
C HIS A 143 24.96 1.74 -3.05
N TYR A 144 24.89 2.50 -4.13
CA TYR A 144 24.66 1.99 -5.48
C TYR A 144 25.90 2.10 -6.32
N GLU A 145 26.28 1.01 -6.96
CA GLU A 145 27.34 1.01 -7.96
C GLU A 145 26.97 1.93 -9.16
N PRO A 146 27.95 2.41 -9.95
CA PRO A 146 27.69 3.37 -11.04
C PRO A 146 26.58 2.96 -12.02
N THR A 147 26.44 1.67 -12.30
CA THR A 147 25.47 1.11 -13.26
C THR A 147 24.22 0.53 -12.61
N GLU A 148 24.16 0.57 -11.27
CA GLU A 148 23.06 -0.03 -10.54
C GLU A 148 21.81 0.86 -10.56
N SER A 149 20.63 0.27 -10.74
CA SER A 149 19.36 0.97 -10.65
C SER A 149 19.09 1.41 -9.21
N ARG A 150 18.75 2.69 -9.03
CA ARG A 150 18.59 3.33 -7.73
C ARG A 150 17.13 3.32 -7.31
N ALA A 151 16.83 2.65 -6.19
CA ALA A 151 15.53 2.72 -5.56
C ALA A 151 15.42 3.94 -4.64
N TYR A 152 14.21 4.49 -4.49
CA TYR A 152 13.98 5.56 -3.50
C TYR A 152 14.22 5.03 -2.09
N PRO A 153 15.07 5.68 -1.27
CA PRO A 153 15.56 5.10 -0.02
C PRO A 153 14.42 4.92 0.99
N THR A 154 14.29 3.69 1.48
CA THR A 154 13.34 3.32 2.53
C THR A 154 14.08 2.46 3.55
N LEU A 155 14.05 2.82 4.82
CA LEU A 155 14.87 2.19 5.84
C LEU A 155 14.72 0.65 5.87
N CYS A 156 13.48 0.14 5.80
CA CYS A 156 13.25 -1.31 5.84
C CYS A 156 13.76 -2.07 4.60
N LYS A 157 14.03 -1.37 3.50
CA LYS A 157 14.50 -1.94 2.22
C LYS A 157 15.92 -1.52 1.85
N GLY A 158 16.67 -1.03 2.84
CA GLY A 158 18.09 -0.73 2.70
C GLY A 158 18.97 -1.97 2.76
N ARG A 159 20.16 -1.88 2.16
CA ARG A 159 21.21 -2.89 2.29
C ARG A 159 22.17 -2.51 3.41
N PHE A 160 22.20 -3.31 4.44
CA PHE A 160 23.01 -3.07 5.62
C PHE A 160 24.09 -4.15 5.79
N MET A 161 25.15 -3.81 6.50
CA MET A 161 26.16 -4.77 6.90
C MET A 161 25.69 -5.53 8.14
N VAL A 162 25.49 -6.83 8.02
CA VAL A 162 25.16 -7.74 9.14
C VAL A 162 26.16 -8.88 9.13
N ASP A 163 26.89 -9.06 10.20
CA ASP A 163 27.94 -10.09 10.35
C ASP A 163 28.94 -10.10 9.17
N GLY A 164 29.37 -8.90 8.74
CA GLY A 164 30.31 -8.74 7.63
C GLY A 164 29.73 -8.99 6.23
N ARG A 165 28.42 -9.22 6.11
CA ARG A 165 27.75 -9.39 4.82
C ARG A 165 26.78 -8.25 4.55
N ARG A 166 26.87 -7.68 3.35
CA ARG A 166 25.92 -6.66 2.89
C ARG A 166 24.67 -7.31 2.30
N GLY A 167 23.50 -6.87 2.74
CA GLY A 167 22.24 -7.39 2.24
C GLY A 167 21.01 -6.71 2.84
N TYR A 168 19.84 -7.10 2.38
CA TYR A 168 18.57 -6.63 2.90
C TYR A 168 18.28 -7.29 4.25
N ALA A 169 18.50 -6.56 5.34
CA ALA A 169 18.38 -7.10 6.69
C ALA A 169 16.93 -7.22 7.17
N LEU A 170 16.02 -6.41 6.66
CA LEU A 170 14.62 -6.37 7.09
C LEU A 170 13.68 -6.93 6.03
N GLU A 171 13.66 -6.33 4.84
CA GLU A 171 12.81 -6.74 3.73
C GLU A 171 13.51 -6.53 2.39
N SER A 172 13.43 -7.53 1.53
CA SER A 172 13.89 -7.36 0.14
C SER A 172 12.94 -6.46 -0.64
N PRO A 173 13.43 -5.66 -1.61
CA PRO A 173 12.59 -4.83 -2.45
C PRO A 173 11.75 -5.71 -3.38
N THR A 174 10.48 -5.91 -3.01
CA THR A 174 9.53 -6.74 -3.74
C THR A 174 8.18 -6.05 -3.73
N SER A 175 7.43 -6.12 -4.83
CA SER A 175 6.08 -5.56 -4.91
C SER A 175 5.01 -6.64 -4.79
N LEU A 176 3.95 -6.33 -4.04
CA LEU A 176 2.71 -7.08 -4.09
C LEU A 176 2.16 -7.02 -5.52
N ASN A 177 1.72 -8.16 -6.06
CA ASN A 177 0.98 -8.23 -7.32
C ASN A 177 -0.05 -9.36 -7.24
N THR A 178 -1.31 -9.00 -7.07
CA THR A 178 -2.42 -9.94 -6.97
C THR A 178 -3.19 -10.11 -8.27
N LEU A 179 -2.60 -9.73 -9.41
CA LEU A 179 -3.28 -9.75 -10.71
C LEU A 179 -3.85 -11.13 -11.05
N ALA A 180 -3.10 -12.19 -10.73
CA ALA A 180 -3.54 -13.57 -10.95
C ALA A 180 -4.73 -14.01 -10.07
N LEU A 181 -4.98 -13.29 -8.96
CA LEU A 181 -6.10 -13.58 -8.06
C LEU A 181 -7.40 -12.87 -8.47
N LEU A 182 -7.43 -12.08 -9.55
CA LEU A 182 -8.60 -11.31 -9.95
C LEU A 182 -9.88 -12.14 -10.05
N PRO A 183 -9.91 -13.32 -10.70
CA PRO A 183 -11.13 -14.12 -10.75
C PRO A 183 -11.65 -14.51 -9.36
N GLU A 184 -10.74 -14.89 -8.46
CA GLU A 184 -11.09 -15.27 -7.08
C GLU A 184 -11.58 -14.06 -6.27
N LEU A 185 -10.91 -12.91 -6.38
CA LEU A 185 -11.30 -11.67 -5.71
C LEU A 185 -12.68 -11.18 -6.18
N ILE A 186 -12.96 -11.27 -7.48
CA ILE A 186 -14.28 -10.95 -8.06
C ILE A 186 -15.34 -11.92 -7.54
N ALA A 187 -15.07 -13.23 -7.59
CA ALA A 187 -16.01 -14.27 -7.17
C ALA A 187 -16.38 -14.17 -5.69
N MET A 188 -15.46 -13.75 -4.82
CA MET A 188 -15.73 -13.53 -3.40
C MET A 188 -16.45 -12.21 -3.10
N GLY A 189 -16.57 -11.28 -4.06
CA GLY A 189 -17.28 -10.01 -3.91
C GLY A 189 -16.42 -8.86 -3.38
N VAL A 190 -15.11 -8.87 -3.62
CA VAL A 190 -14.24 -7.71 -3.36
C VAL A 190 -14.70 -6.53 -4.22
N ALA A 191 -15.03 -5.41 -3.58
CA ALA A 191 -15.62 -4.26 -4.25
C ALA A 191 -14.62 -3.35 -4.96
N ALA A 192 -13.37 -3.31 -4.49
CA ALA A 192 -12.35 -2.44 -5.06
C ALA A 192 -10.94 -3.00 -4.88
N ILE A 193 -10.09 -2.68 -5.85
CA ILE A 193 -8.65 -2.97 -5.84
C ILE A 193 -7.90 -1.66 -5.61
N LYS A 194 -6.98 -1.67 -4.64
CA LYS A 194 -6.12 -0.54 -4.32
C LYS A 194 -4.73 -0.69 -4.93
N ILE A 195 -4.32 0.29 -5.70
CA ILE A 195 -2.96 0.42 -6.22
C ILE A 195 -2.22 1.43 -5.36
N GLU A 196 -1.07 1.03 -4.82
CA GLU A 196 -0.21 1.96 -4.09
C GLU A 196 0.59 2.81 -5.09
N GLY A 197 0.32 4.11 -5.12
CA GLY A 197 0.93 5.06 -6.06
C GLY A 197 1.60 6.25 -5.37
N ARG A 198 1.65 6.27 -4.04
CA ARG A 198 2.28 7.34 -3.27
C ARG A 198 3.78 7.35 -3.52
N GLN A 199 4.36 8.53 -3.73
CA GLN A 199 5.76 8.73 -4.11
C GLN A 199 6.15 8.04 -5.43
N ARG A 200 5.19 7.82 -6.31
CA ARG A 200 5.40 7.28 -7.65
C ARG A 200 5.16 8.37 -8.70
N SER A 201 5.79 8.22 -9.86
CA SER A 201 5.58 9.16 -10.98
C SER A 201 4.18 9.05 -11.57
N ALA A 202 3.73 10.11 -12.26
CA ALA A 202 2.47 10.08 -13.00
C ALA A 202 2.45 8.95 -14.05
N ALA A 203 3.57 8.72 -14.73
CA ALA A 203 3.72 7.63 -15.69
C ALA A 203 3.54 6.24 -15.05
N TYR A 204 4.08 6.04 -13.84
CA TYR A 204 3.83 4.81 -13.07
C TYR A 204 2.33 4.63 -12.81
N VAL A 205 1.66 5.66 -12.27
CA VAL A 205 0.23 5.57 -11.94
C VAL A 205 -0.59 5.27 -13.19
N GLU A 206 -0.33 5.94 -14.29
CA GLU A 206 -1.02 5.73 -15.56
C GLU A 206 -0.84 4.29 -16.07
N GLN A 207 0.40 3.82 -16.16
CA GLN A 207 0.71 2.53 -16.78
C GLN A 207 0.20 1.37 -15.91
N VAL A 208 0.44 1.41 -14.59
CA VAL A 208 -0.04 0.37 -13.69
C VAL A 208 -1.57 0.33 -13.67
N THR A 209 -2.23 1.49 -13.57
CA THR A 209 -3.70 1.54 -13.56
C THR A 209 -4.29 1.05 -14.87
N ARG A 210 -3.67 1.35 -16.01
CA ARG A 210 -4.11 0.86 -17.33
C ARG A 210 -4.06 -0.66 -17.39
N VAL A 211 -2.95 -1.28 -16.98
CA VAL A 211 -2.82 -2.75 -16.96
C VAL A 211 -3.89 -3.36 -16.06
N TRP A 212 -4.02 -2.85 -14.85
CA TRP A 212 -5.01 -3.34 -13.89
C TRP A 212 -6.44 -3.18 -14.37
N ARG A 213 -6.78 -2.03 -14.99
CA ARG A 213 -8.14 -1.80 -15.51
C ARG A 213 -8.48 -2.80 -16.62
N GLN A 214 -7.57 -2.99 -17.57
CA GLN A 214 -7.78 -3.95 -18.65
C GLN A 214 -7.90 -5.39 -18.13
N ALA A 215 -7.09 -5.78 -17.17
CA ALA A 215 -7.17 -7.11 -16.57
C ALA A 215 -8.49 -7.32 -15.78
N ILE A 216 -8.92 -6.33 -15.00
CA ILE A 216 -10.22 -6.38 -14.28
C ILE A 216 -11.37 -6.52 -15.27
N ASP A 217 -11.37 -5.77 -16.37
CA ASP A 217 -12.44 -5.84 -17.37
C ASP A 217 -12.53 -7.22 -18.01
N ARG A 218 -11.37 -7.84 -18.34
CA ARG A 218 -11.33 -9.21 -18.86
C ARG A 218 -11.77 -10.25 -17.83
N ALA A 219 -11.26 -10.15 -16.60
CA ALA A 219 -11.62 -11.07 -15.54
C ALA A 219 -13.11 -10.99 -15.17
N ALA A 220 -13.70 -9.79 -15.21
CA ALA A 220 -15.12 -9.60 -14.98
C ALA A 220 -16.00 -10.13 -16.14
N ALA A 221 -15.52 -10.01 -17.39
CA ALA A 221 -16.24 -10.50 -18.57
C ALA A 221 -16.24 -12.03 -18.67
N ASP A 222 -15.11 -12.68 -18.39
CA ASP A 222 -14.98 -14.14 -18.44
C ASP A 222 -13.94 -14.64 -17.40
N PRO A 223 -14.36 -14.81 -16.14
CA PRO A 223 -13.44 -15.26 -15.07
C PRO A 223 -12.83 -16.65 -15.33
N ALA A 224 -13.58 -17.54 -16.04
CA ALA A 224 -13.14 -18.90 -16.29
C ALA A 224 -12.02 -19.00 -17.35
N ARG A 225 -11.93 -18.02 -18.23
CA ARG A 225 -10.89 -17.93 -19.25
C ARG A 225 -9.84 -16.86 -18.95
N PHE A 226 -9.91 -16.23 -17.79
CA PHE A 226 -8.93 -15.22 -17.42
C PHE A 226 -7.57 -15.86 -17.19
N ASP A 227 -6.57 -15.33 -17.88
CA ASP A 227 -5.16 -15.60 -17.61
C ASP A 227 -4.38 -14.29 -17.67
N VAL A 228 -3.29 -14.22 -16.92
CA VAL A 228 -2.41 -13.06 -16.90
C VAL A 228 -1.49 -13.12 -18.12
N ALA A 229 -1.61 -12.14 -19.00
CA ALA A 229 -0.79 -12.11 -20.20
C ALA A 229 0.70 -11.83 -19.85
N PRO A 230 1.65 -12.50 -20.53
CA PRO A 230 3.09 -12.24 -20.32
C PRO A 230 3.48 -10.75 -20.47
N ALA A 231 2.80 -10.02 -21.37
CA ALA A 231 3.00 -8.59 -21.55
C ALA A 231 2.60 -7.76 -20.31
N GLU A 232 1.55 -8.17 -19.58
CA GLU A 232 1.12 -7.53 -18.34
C GLU A 232 2.12 -7.77 -17.22
N VAL A 233 2.61 -9.00 -17.10
CA VAL A 233 3.68 -9.34 -16.14
C VAL A 233 4.92 -8.50 -16.41
N ALA A 234 5.38 -8.44 -17.67
CA ALA A 234 6.53 -7.64 -18.06
C ALA A 234 6.33 -6.14 -17.85
N ALA A 235 5.12 -5.62 -18.11
CA ALA A 235 4.78 -4.22 -17.86
C ALA A 235 4.84 -3.88 -16.37
N LEU A 236 4.24 -4.70 -15.53
CA LEU A 236 4.24 -4.50 -14.08
C LEU A 236 5.62 -4.73 -13.45
N ALA A 237 6.42 -5.66 -13.94
CA ALA A 237 7.78 -5.91 -13.46
C ALA A 237 8.68 -4.68 -13.56
N ARG A 238 8.55 -3.90 -14.63
CA ARG A 238 9.31 -2.64 -14.80
C ARG A 238 8.99 -1.58 -13.73
N HIS A 239 7.84 -1.73 -13.06
CA HIS A 239 7.36 -0.81 -12.02
C HIS A 239 7.47 -1.39 -10.61
N ALA A 240 7.83 -2.67 -10.49
CA ALA A 240 7.99 -3.33 -9.22
C ALA A 240 9.31 -2.96 -8.55
N GLU A 241 9.33 -2.93 -7.23
CA GLU A 241 10.55 -2.79 -6.45
C GLU A 241 11.43 -4.03 -6.67
N GLY A 242 12.73 -3.83 -6.92
CA GLY A 242 13.65 -4.93 -7.20
C GLY A 242 13.26 -5.79 -8.41
N GLN A 243 12.33 -5.34 -9.25
CA GLN A 243 11.77 -6.08 -10.39
C GLN A 243 11.16 -7.44 -10.02
N GLN A 244 10.79 -7.62 -8.75
CA GLN A 244 10.22 -8.85 -8.21
C GLN A 244 8.79 -8.65 -7.75
N HIS A 245 7.98 -9.71 -7.91
CA HIS A 245 6.59 -9.77 -7.48
C HIS A 245 6.39 -10.87 -6.43
N THR A 246 5.42 -10.64 -5.55
CA THR A 246 4.96 -11.63 -4.58
C THR A 246 3.46 -11.49 -4.35
N LEU A 247 2.81 -12.57 -3.96
CA LEU A 247 1.45 -12.54 -3.41
C LEU A 247 1.43 -12.23 -1.90
N GLY A 248 2.61 -12.15 -1.28
CA GLY A 248 2.74 -11.81 0.13
C GLY A 248 1.96 -12.74 1.05
N ALA A 249 1.18 -12.18 1.96
CA ALA A 249 0.38 -12.95 2.91
C ALA A 249 -0.80 -13.69 2.28
N TYR A 250 -1.23 -13.34 1.04
CA TYR A 250 -2.33 -14.05 0.38
C TYR A 250 -2.07 -15.57 0.28
N GLU A 251 -0.81 -15.98 0.05
CA GLU A 251 -0.40 -17.39 -0.02
C GLU A 251 0.28 -17.89 1.25
N ARG A 252 0.77 -17.01 2.11
CA ARG A 252 1.56 -17.40 3.29
C ARG A 252 0.81 -16.98 4.56
N PRO A 253 0.10 -17.91 5.21
CA PRO A 253 -0.54 -17.61 6.48
C PRO A 253 0.52 -17.25 7.53
N TRP A 254 0.23 -16.28 8.36
CA TRP A 254 0.99 -16.03 9.58
C TRP A 254 0.94 -17.27 10.47
N ARG A 255 2.10 -17.69 10.96
CA ARG A 255 2.23 -18.81 11.92
C ARG A 255 2.60 -18.25 13.28
#